data_3e98a7bebff3c32fbadfe048ddb288ac
#
_entry.id   3e98a7bebff3c32fbadfe048ddb288ac
#
_cell.length_a   1.000
_cell.length_b   1.000
_cell.length_c   1.000
_cell.angle_alpha   90.00
_cell.angle_beta   90.00
_cell.angle_gamma   90.00
#
_symmetry.space_group_name_H-M   'P 1'
#
loop_
_entity.id
_entity.type
_entity.pdbx_description
1 polymer ?
#
loop_
_entity_poly.entity_id
_entity_poly.type
_entity_poly.pdbx_seq_one_letter_code
_entity_poly.pdbx_strand_id
1 'polypeptide(L)'
;MSANSPLQPRLLETQALSLRAAGRLLVDGLNWQVCPGERWCVIGRNAAGKSTLLRALAGVSEVGVAQRGEVHWQGRAQRDWAVTDAAALRAFMPQQVIDRFPISVARLLELSVVRPRLAALESLHAVLAGLDIAALAARPVLELSGGERQRVALAQTALQGAPLWLLDEPVAFQDPAHQALVARWLSSTSLSQEQALVISAHDVNWIARVATHVLALLPDGRCEQGAAQAMLDAALLERVYGCKWREVGGVWAAD
;
A
#
# COMPACT_ATOMS: atom_id res chain seq x y z
N MET A 1 -39.35 -3.43 -0.45
CA MET A 1 -38.71 -3.34 0.88
C MET A 1 -37.25 -3.80 0.69
N SER A 2 -36.35 -2.84 0.40
CA SER A 2 -34.92 -3.13 0.18
C SER A 2 -34.28 -3.40 1.52
N ALA A 3 -33.75 -4.60 1.69
CA ALA A 3 -32.98 -5.00 2.85
C ALA A 3 -31.76 -4.08 2.97
N ASN A 4 -31.70 -3.34 4.07
CA ASN A 4 -30.57 -2.52 4.49
C ASN A 4 -29.45 -3.49 4.89
N SER A 5 -28.57 -3.88 3.94
CA SER A 5 -27.32 -4.56 4.28
C SER A 5 -26.55 -3.66 5.24
N PRO A 6 -26.04 -4.17 6.37
CA PRO A 6 -25.22 -3.36 7.26
C PRO A 6 -24.05 -2.80 6.44
N LEU A 7 -23.93 -1.46 6.43
CA LEU A 7 -22.81 -0.78 5.78
C LEU A 7 -21.52 -1.36 6.36
N GLN A 8 -20.76 -2.06 5.52
CA GLN A 8 -19.44 -2.54 5.95
C GLN A 8 -18.62 -1.35 6.42
N PRO A 9 -17.91 -1.46 7.55
CA PRO A 9 -17.09 -0.38 8.06
C PRO A 9 -16.05 -0.01 6.99
N ARG A 10 -15.99 1.26 6.58
CA ARG A 10 -15.03 1.76 5.60
C ARG A 10 -13.81 2.25 6.34
N LEU A 11 -12.63 1.74 5.98
CA LEU A 11 -11.37 2.22 6.54
C LEU A 11 -10.88 3.48 5.84
N LEU A 12 -11.13 3.56 4.52
CA LEU A 12 -10.78 4.70 3.68
C LEU A 12 -11.93 5.01 2.72
N GLU A 13 -12.19 6.29 2.51
CA GLU A 13 -13.10 6.77 1.48
C GLU A 13 -12.53 8.03 0.85
N THR A 14 -12.67 8.18 -0.48
CA THR A 14 -12.39 9.43 -1.18
C THR A 14 -13.67 9.97 -1.83
N GLN A 15 -13.84 11.29 -1.81
CA GLN A 15 -14.98 11.98 -2.43
C GLN A 15 -14.45 13.02 -3.41
N ALA A 16 -14.69 12.79 -4.70
CA ALA A 16 -14.26 13.63 -5.81
C ALA A 16 -12.77 14.03 -5.72
N LEU A 17 -11.90 13.11 -5.24
CA LEU A 17 -10.48 13.38 -5.05
C LEU A 17 -9.79 13.64 -6.39
N SER A 18 -9.22 14.81 -6.56
CA SER A 18 -8.41 15.17 -7.71
C SER A 18 -7.03 15.65 -7.27
N LEU A 19 -5.99 15.17 -7.96
CA LEU A 19 -4.60 15.48 -7.67
C LEU A 19 -3.91 16.03 -8.92
N ARG A 20 -3.19 17.15 -8.75
CA ARG A 20 -2.37 17.77 -9.79
C ARG A 20 -0.96 18.00 -9.29
N ALA A 21 0.05 17.66 -10.10
CA ALA A 21 1.44 17.97 -9.83
C ALA A 21 2.12 18.51 -11.09
N ALA A 22 2.95 19.54 -10.97
CA ALA A 22 3.65 20.19 -12.08
C ALA A 22 2.71 20.52 -13.27
N GLY A 23 1.50 20.99 -12.99
CA GLY A 23 0.49 21.33 -14.01
C GLY A 23 -0.25 20.14 -14.61
N ARG A 24 0.19 18.91 -14.36
CA ARG A 24 -0.44 17.69 -14.90
C ARG A 24 -1.50 17.16 -13.94
N LEU A 25 -2.63 16.72 -14.49
CA LEU A 25 -3.68 15.99 -13.78
C LEU A 25 -3.22 14.54 -13.60
N LEU A 26 -3.15 14.07 -12.35
CA LEU A 26 -2.73 12.71 -11.99
C LEU A 26 -3.93 11.83 -11.62
N VAL A 27 -4.89 12.42 -10.93
CA VAL A 27 -6.15 11.77 -10.51
C VAL A 27 -7.27 12.76 -10.71
N ASP A 28 -8.38 12.33 -11.28
CA ASP A 28 -9.55 13.17 -11.57
C ASP A 28 -10.82 12.60 -10.94
N GLY A 29 -11.36 13.32 -9.97
CA GLY A 29 -12.68 13.07 -9.39
C GLY A 29 -12.85 11.67 -8.77
N LEU A 30 -11.80 11.07 -8.20
CA LEU A 30 -11.84 9.71 -7.67
C LEU A 30 -12.81 9.61 -6.48
N ASN A 31 -13.84 8.76 -6.65
CA ASN A 31 -14.73 8.29 -5.60
C ASN A 31 -14.41 6.82 -5.34
N TRP A 32 -13.83 6.53 -4.19
CA TRP A 32 -13.28 5.22 -3.89
C TRP A 32 -13.51 4.86 -2.42
N GLN A 33 -13.66 3.56 -2.15
CA GLN A 33 -13.87 3.03 -0.82
C GLN A 33 -12.99 1.81 -0.63
N VAL A 34 -12.40 1.69 0.56
CA VAL A 34 -11.61 0.54 0.98
C VAL A 34 -12.19 -0.01 2.26
N CYS A 35 -12.57 -1.28 2.22
CA CYS A 35 -13.17 -2.01 3.33
C CYS A 35 -12.15 -2.95 3.99
N PRO A 36 -12.37 -3.35 5.26
CA PRO A 36 -11.57 -4.38 5.91
C PRO A 36 -11.49 -5.68 5.08
N GLY A 37 -10.34 -6.34 5.11
CA GLY A 37 -10.06 -7.56 4.36
C GLY A 37 -9.62 -7.32 2.91
N GLU A 38 -9.75 -6.10 2.38
CA GLU A 38 -9.38 -5.81 1.00
C GLU A 38 -7.89 -5.52 0.85
N ARG A 39 -7.32 -6.01 -0.25
CA ARG A 39 -5.96 -5.70 -0.72
C ARG A 39 -6.07 -5.06 -2.08
N TRP A 40 -5.97 -3.74 -2.10
CA TRP A 40 -5.99 -2.92 -3.30
C TRP A 40 -4.61 -2.74 -3.87
N CYS A 41 -4.43 -3.06 -5.16
CA CYS A 41 -3.22 -2.70 -5.88
C CYS A 41 -3.49 -1.52 -6.82
N VAL A 42 -2.72 -0.44 -6.62
CA VAL A 42 -2.73 0.75 -7.47
C VAL A 42 -1.76 0.52 -8.62
N ILE A 43 -2.29 0.44 -9.84
CA ILE A 43 -1.50 0.24 -11.07
C ILE A 43 -1.47 1.51 -11.91
N GLY A 44 -0.43 1.65 -12.71
CA GLY A 44 -0.23 2.81 -13.58
C GLY A 44 1.21 2.91 -14.05
N ARG A 45 1.44 3.64 -15.14
CA ARG A 45 2.79 3.89 -15.67
C ARG A 45 3.68 4.58 -14.61
N ASN A 46 5.00 4.61 -14.88
CA ASN A 46 5.89 5.47 -14.11
C ASN A 46 5.43 6.93 -14.20
N ALA A 47 5.49 7.64 -13.08
CA ALA A 47 4.99 9.01 -12.94
C ALA A 47 3.46 9.18 -13.21
N ALA A 48 2.65 8.11 -13.13
CA ALA A 48 1.19 8.21 -13.20
C ALA A 48 0.56 8.83 -11.95
N GLY A 49 1.33 8.98 -10.85
CA GLY A 49 0.83 9.57 -9.61
C GLY A 49 0.53 8.57 -8.50
N LYS A 50 0.96 7.29 -8.63
CA LYS A 50 0.73 6.27 -7.59
C LYS A 50 1.23 6.70 -6.21
N SER A 51 2.50 7.11 -6.12
CA SER A 51 3.10 7.58 -4.85
C SER A 51 2.44 8.86 -4.34
N THR A 52 2.08 9.78 -5.24
CA THR A 52 1.36 11.01 -4.89
C THR A 52 -0.03 10.69 -4.34
N LEU A 53 -0.74 9.74 -4.95
CA LEU A 53 -2.02 9.27 -4.43
C LEU A 53 -1.85 8.65 -3.03
N LEU A 54 -0.91 7.72 -2.84
CA LEU A 54 -0.68 7.09 -1.54
C LEU A 54 -0.33 8.12 -0.45
N ARG A 55 0.49 9.14 -0.76
CA ARG A 55 0.79 10.23 0.17
C ARG A 55 -0.45 11.05 0.51
N ALA A 56 -1.27 11.41 -0.49
CA ALA A 56 -2.52 12.12 -0.25
C ALA A 56 -3.46 11.31 0.66
N LEU A 57 -3.59 9.99 0.42
CA LEU A 57 -4.37 9.09 1.26
C LEU A 57 -3.79 8.95 2.68
N ALA A 58 -2.48 9.06 2.82
CA ALA A 58 -1.79 9.04 4.12
C ALA A 58 -1.88 10.37 4.89
N GLY A 59 -2.38 11.45 4.29
CA GLY A 59 -2.35 12.77 4.89
C GLY A 59 -0.97 13.40 4.93
N VAL A 60 -0.09 12.99 4.03
CA VAL A 60 1.25 13.55 3.88
C VAL A 60 1.21 14.60 2.76
N SER A 61 1.34 15.86 3.14
CA SER A 61 1.40 16.96 2.19
C SER A 61 2.67 16.92 1.36
N GLU A 62 2.56 17.13 0.06
CA GLU A 62 3.68 17.17 -0.87
C GLU A 62 3.77 18.55 -1.53
N VAL A 63 4.94 19.15 -1.51
CA VAL A 63 5.17 20.47 -2.13
C VAL A 63 4.94 20.37 -3.64
N GLY A 64 4.17 21.31 -4.20
CA GLY A 64 3.85 21.31 -5.63
C GLY A 64 2.72 20.39 -6.06
N VAL A 65 2.06 19.73 -5.11
CA VAL A 65 0.83 18.95 -5.36
C VAL A 65 -0.39 19.73 -4.91
N ALA A 66 -1.32 19.95 -5.83
CA ALA A 66 -2.63 20.51 -5.53
C ALA A 66 -3.66 19.38 -5.38
N GLN A 67 -4.38 19.39 -4.26
CA GLN A 67 -5.44 18.44 -3.96
C GLN A 67 -6.80 19.15 -3.92
N ARG A 68 -7.82 18.52 -4.50
CA ARG A 68 -9.24 18.88 -4.37
C ARG A 68 -10.03 17.63 -3.97
N GLY A 69 -11.23 17.82 -3.45
CA GLY A 69 -12.04 16.74 -2.90
C GLY A 69 -11.58 16.34 -1.50
N GLU A 70 -12.10 15.25 -0.99
CA GLU A 70 -11.91 14.85 0.40
C GLU A 70 -11.42 13.41 0.52
N VAL A 71 -10.63 13.18 1.57
CA VAL A 71 -10.22 11.86 2.04
C VAL A 71 -10.77 11.67 3.44
N HIS A 72 -11.41 10.53 3.70
CA HIS A 72 -11.97 10.17 4.99
C HIS A 72 -11.34 8.89 5.50
N TRP A 73 -11.02 8.84 6.79
CA TRP A 73 -10.65 7.63 7.50
C TRP A 73 -11.75 7.30 8.49
N GLN A 74 -12.28 6.07 8.40
CA GLN A 74 -13.38 5.62 9.26
C GLN A 74 -14.57 6.61 9.30
N GLY A 75 -14.92 7.16 8.13
CA GLY A 75 -16.08 8.06 7.97
C GLY A 75 -15.87 9.51 8.40
N ARG A 76 -14.68 9.89 8.92
CA ARG A 76 -14.34 11.26 9.32
C ARG A 76 -13.28 11.85 8.40
N ALA A 77 -13.45 13.11 8.00
CA ALA A 77 -12.51 13.77 7.11
C ALA A 77 -11.09 13.80 7.70
N GLN A 78 -10.11 13.52 6.84
CA GLN A 78 -8.69 13.42 7.19
C GLN A 78 -8.17 14.64 7.95
N ARG A 79 -8.59 15.85 7.53
CA ARG A 79 -8.19 17.12 8.12
C ARG A 79 -8.68 17.33 9.57
N ASP A 80 -9.70 16.58 9.99
CA ASP A 80 -10.32 16.73 11.30
C ASP A 80 -9.69 15.83 12.37
N TRP A 81 -8.72 14.98 11.98
CA TRP A 81 -8.01 14.12 12.90
C TRP A 81 -6.77 14.80 13.48
N ALA A 82 -6.55 14.66 14.78
CA ALA A 82 -5.28 15.01 15.39
C ALA A 82 -4.16 14.08 14.83
N VAL A 83 -2.95 14.58 14.70
CA VAL A 83 -1.81 13.83 14.12
C VAL A 83 -1.57 12.50 14.83
N THR A 84 -1.66 12.50 16.17
CA THR A 84 -1.50 11.31 17.03
C THR A 84 -2.57 10.25 16.76
N ASP A 85 -3.83 10.68 16.58
CA ASP A 85 -4.94 9.76 16.33
C ASP A 85 -4.89 9.21 14.91
N ALA A 86 -4.53 10.06 13.95
CA ALA A 86 -4.30 9.66 12.55
C ALA A 86 -3.24 8.57 12.43
N ALA A 87 -2.15 8.63 13.22
CA ALA A 87 -1.10 7.60 13.25
C ALA A 87 -1.61 6.23 13.70
N ALA A 88 -2.68 6.19 14.50
CA ALA A 88 -3.29 4.93 14.94
C ALA A 88 -4.25 4.32 13.90
N LEU A 89 -4.68 5.11 12.90
CA LEU A 89 -5.64 4.67 11.89
C LEU A 89 -4.98 4.14 10.64
N ARG A 90 -3.80 4.67 10.29
CA ARG A 90 -3.10 4.28 9.06
C ARG A 90 -1.60 4.21 9.27
N ALA A 91 -0.96 3.23 8.68
CA ALA A 91 0.48 3.11 8.54
C ALA A 91 0.89 3.41 7.09
N PHE A 92 1.94 4.18 6.88
CA PHE A 92 2.44 4.53 5.54
C PHE A 92 3.90 4.12 5.37
N MET A 93 4.15 3.28 4.39
CA MET A 93 5.49 2.90 3.95
C MET A 93 5.82 3.64 2.65
N PRO A 94 6.74 4.61 2.66
CA PRO A 94 7.16 5.30 1.44
C PRO A 94 8.05 4.40 0.59
N GLN A 95 8.15 4.70 -0.71
CA GLN A 95 9.00 3.98 -1.67
C GLN A 95 10.48 3.97 -1.25
N GLN A 96 10.96 5.08 -0.71
CA GLN A 96 12.33 5.20 -0.19
C GLN A 96 12.28 5.54 1.30
N VAL A 97 12.96 4.72 2.08
CA VAL A 97 13.14 4.94 3.51
C VAL A 97 14.56 5.44 3.74
N ILE A 98 14.67 6.64 4.31
CA ILE A 98 15.95 7.27 4.60
C ILE A 98 16.22 7.18 6.10
N ASP A 99 17.14 6.32 6.49
CA ASP A 99 17.64 6.25 7.85
C ASP A 99 18.77 7.24 8.06
N ARG A 100 18.76 7.91 9.21
CA ARG A 100 19.78 8.91 9.56
C ARG A 100 20.61 8.49 10.78
N PHE A 101 20.19 7.45 11.48
CA PHE A 101 20.81 7.05 12.74
C PHE A 101 21.26 5.59 12.67
N PRO A 102 22.46 5.26 13.21
CA PRO A 102 22.99 3.89 13.19
C PRO A 102 22.41 3.05 14.32
N ILE A 103 21.08 2.94 14.39
CA ILE A 103 20.40 2.06 15.35
C ILE A 103 20.26 0.66 14.78
N SER A 104 20.17 -0.36 15.66
CA SER A 104 19.92 -1.73 15.20
C SER A 104 18.49 -1.91 14.71
N VAL A 105 18.30 -2.89 13.83
CA VAL A 105 16.96 -3.28 13.33
C VAL A 105 16.02 -3.58 14.51
N ALA A 106 16.47 -4.35 15.50
CA ALA A 106 15.67 -4.65 16.69
C ALA A 106 15.17 -3.38 17.36
N ARG A 107 16.08 -2.42 17.61
CA ARG A 107 15.73 -1.15 18.27
C ARG A 107 14.76 -0.32 17.42
N LEU A 108 14.95 -0.28 16.10
CA LEU A 108 14.05 0.40 15.19
C LEU A 108 12.63 -0.20 15.23
N LEU A 109 12.52 -1.53 15.26
CA LEU A 109 11.23 -2.23 15.31
C LEU A 109 10.54 -2.06 16.66
N GLU A 110 11.27 -2.07 17.77
CA GLU A 110 10.73 -1.74 19.11
C GLU A 110 10.08 -0.35 19.13
N LEU A 111 10.74 0.65 18.54
CA LEU A 111 10.22 2.02 18.44
C LEU A 111 8.98 2.14 17.55
N SER A 112 8.73 1.16 16.69
CA SER A 112 7.58 1.15 15.76
C SER A 112 6.30 0.61 16.41
N VAL A 113 6.39 -0.01 17.58
CA VAL A 113 5.21 -0.53 18.31
C VAL A 113 4.46 0.63 18.95
N VAL A 114 3.42 1.13 18.30
CA VAL A 114 2.61 2.27 18.80
C VAL A 114 1.65 1.84 19.90
N ARG A 115 1.23 0.59 19.92
CA ARG A 115 0.31 0.03 20.93
C ARG A 115 0.88 -1.25 21.52
N PRO A 116 1.47 -1.22 22.73
CA PRO A 116 1.92 -2.44 23.40
C PRO A 116 0.70 -3.28 23.80
N ARG A 117 0.37 -4.28 23.00
CA ARG A 117 -0.50 -5.39 23.41
C ARG A 117 0.39 -6.56 23.86
N LEU A 118 -0.06 -7.35 24.83
CA LEU A 118 0.63 -8.59 25.24
C LEU A 118 0.91 -9.55 24.06
N ALA A 119 0.13 -9.47 22.99
CA ALA A 119 0.39 -10.13 21.70
C ALA A 119 1.56 -9.54 20.88
N ALA A 120 2.20 -8.45 21.32
CA ALA A 120 3.19 -7.75 20.50
C ALA A 120 4.49 -8.55 20.31
N LEU A 121 4.91 -9.36 21.27
CA LEU A 121 6.13 -10.17 21.17
C LEU A 121 5.94 -11.37 20.22
N GLU A 122 4.80 -12.06 20.29
CA GLU A 122 4.46 -13.13 19.33
C GLU A 122 4.30 -12.56 17.94
N SER A 123 3.68 -11.38 17.81
CA SER A 123 3.58 -10.64 16.55
C SER A 123 4.96 -10.25 16.01
N LEU A 124 5.89 -9.80 16.85
CA LEU A 124 7.24 -9.44 16.43
C LEU A 124 7.98 -10.65 15.84
N HIS A 125 8.00 -11.79 16.54
CA HIS A 125 8.64 -13.01 16.05
C HIS A 125 8.02 -13.50 14.73
N ALA A 126 6.69 -13.47 14.62
CA ALA A 126 5.99 -13.86 13.42
C ALA A 126 6.33 -12.93 12.23
N VAL A 127 6.41 -11.62 12.46
CA VAL A 127 6.80 -10.64 11.45
C VAL A 127 8.24 -10.83 11.01
N LEU A 128 9.17 -11.00 11.97
CA LEU A 128 10.60 -11.22 11.68
C LEU A 128 10.81 -12.49 10.84
N ALA A 129 10.16 -13.59 11.21
CA ALA A 129 10.23 -14.86 10.48
C ALA A 129 9.54 -14.77 9.10
N GLY A 130 8.35 -14.18 9.04
CA GLY A 130 7.56 -14.05 7.81
C GLY A 130 8.23 -13.19 6.74
N LEU A 131 9.05 -12.22 7.14
CA LEU A 131 9.78 -11.32 6.23
C LEU A 131 11.27 -11.70 6.09
N ASP A 132 11.71 -12.81 6.68
CA ASP A 132 13.11 -13.28 6.65
C ASP A 132 14.12 -12.18 7.05
N ILE A 133 13.86 -11.55 8.19
CA ILE A 133 14.70 -10.47 8.74
C ILE A 133 15.19 -10.76 10.16
N ALA A 134 14.93 -11.94 10.70
CA ALA A 134 15.35 -12.29 12.07
C ALA A 134 16.88 -12.20 12.25
N ALA A 135 17.65 -12.65 11.27
CA ALA A 135 19.12 -12.59 11.28
C ALA A 135 19.66 -11.14 11.21
N LEU A 136 18.83 -10.18 10.83
CA LEU A 136 19.21 -8.78 10.71
C LEU A 136 19.03 -8.00 12.02
N ALA A 137 18.42 -8.58 13.04
CA ALA A 137 17.98 -7.89 14.25
C ALA A 137 19.09 -7.06 14.95
N ALA A 138 20.31 -7.57 15.01
CA ALA A 138 21.45 -6.89 15.64
C ALA A 138 22.18 -5.92 14.69
N ARG A 139 21.93 -5.97 13.37
CA ARG A 139 22.63 -5.13 12.39
C ARG A 139 22.15 -3.68 12.44
N PRO A 140 23.06 -2.70 12.28
CA PRO A 140 22.69 -1.30 12.06
C PRO A 140 21.86 -1.15 10.77
N VAL A 141 20.80 -0.34 10.81
CA VAL A 141 19.92 -0.12 9.66
C VAL A 141 20.65 0.50 8.47
N LEU A 142 21.71 1.26 8.71
CA LEU A 142 22.53 1.88 7.68
C LEU A 142 23.37 0.89 6.86
N GLU A 143 23.56 -0.33 7.37
CA GLU A 143 24.34 -1.39 6.71
C GLU A 143 23.48 -2.37 5.91
N LEU A 144 22.16 -2.14 5.86
CA LEU A 144 21.23 -2.99 5.14
C LEU A 144 21.27 -2.70 3.64
N SER A 145 21.17 -3.76 2.83
CA SER A 145 20.87 -3.62 1.41
C SER A 145 19.49 -3.01 1.19
N GLY A 146 19.22 -2.49 -0.01
CA GLY A 146 17.93 -1.91 -0.34
C GLY A 146 16.75 -2.85 -0.10
N GLY A 147 16.88 -4.11 -0.48
CA GLY A 147 15.83 -5.12 -0.26
C GLY A 147 15.64 -5.50 1.21
N GLU A 148 16.73 -5.65 1.98
CA GLU A 148 16.66 -5.87 3.44
C GLU A 148 15.98 -4.68 4.12
N ARG A 149 16.36 -3.46 3.73
CA ARG A 149 15.77 -2.23 4.28
C ARG A 149 14.28 -2.13 3.99
N GLN A 150 13.86 -2.55 2.80
CA GLN A 150 12.46 -2.56 2.40
C GLN A 150 11.64 -3.56 3.23
N ARG A 151 12.17 -4.77 3.50
CA ARG A 151 11.51 -5.75 4.37
C ARG A 151 11.43 -5.27 5.83
N VAL A 152 12.47 -4.59 6.32
CA VAL A 152 12.43 -3.95 7.65
C VAL A 152 11.39 -2.83 7.71
N ALA A 153 11.26 -2.00 6.68
CA ALA A 153 10.23 -0.96 6.61
C ALA A 153 8.81 -1.55 6.58
N LEU A 154 8.62 -2.68 5.90
CA LEU A 154 7.34 -3.41 5.91
C LEU A 154 7.04 -3.96 7.31
N ALA A 155 8.04 -4.49 8.01
CA ALA A 155 7.91 -4.91 9.41
C ALA A 155 7.52 -3.75 10.33
N GLN A 156 8.15 -2.59 10.18
CA GLN A 156 7.79 -1.37 10.92
C GLN A 156 6.32 -1.01 10.71
N THR A 157 5.85 -1.06 9.45
CA THR A 157 4.46 -0.76 9.09
C THR A 157 3.49 -1.73 9.79
N ALA A 158 3.81 -3.02 9.77
CA ALA A 158 3.01 -4.05 10.43
C ALA A 158 2.93 -3.86 11.95
N LEU A 159 4.06 -3.55 12.58
CA LEU A 159 4.16 -3.38 14.04
C LEU A 159 3.47 -2.11 14.56
N GLN A 160 3.16 -1.13 13.70
CA GLN A 160 2.32 0.01 14.08
C GLN A 160 0.90 -0.42 14.48
N GLY A 161 0.42 -1.56 13.99
CA GLY A 161 -0.89 -2.10 14.32
C GLY A 161 -2.07 -1.28 13.80
N ALA A 162 -1.86 -0.44 12.78
CA ALA A 162 -2.90 0.35 12.16
C ALA A 162 -3.82 -0.53 11.28
N PRO A 163 -5.13 -0.22 11.18
CA PRO A 163 -6.05 -0.98 10.35
C PRO A 163 -5.86 -0.74 8.84
N LEU A 164 -5.36 0.43 8.43
CA LEU A 164 -5.10 0.75 7.02
C LEU A 164 -3.59 0.82 6.77
N TRP A 165 -3.09 0.01 5.82
CA TRP A 165 -1.70 0.08 5.38
C TRP A 165 -1.63 0.66 3.98
N LEU A 166 -0.79 1.66 3.81
CA LEU A 166 -0.50 2.32 2.54
C LEU A 166 0.95 2.02 2.20
N LEU A 167 1.19 1.17 1.19
CA LEU A 167 2.50 0.62 0.87
C LEU A 167 2.95 1.09 -0.51
N ASP A 168 3.96 1.94 -0.58
CA ASP A 168 4.49 2.45 -1.83
C ASP A 168 5.67 1.59 -2.30
N GLU A 169 5.42 0.73 -3.30
CA GLU A 169 6.38 -0.21 -3.90
C GLU A 169 7.11 -1.11 -2.90
N PRO A 170 6.39 -1.89 -2.07
CA PRO A 170 6.98 -2.64 -0.96
C PRO A 170 7.97 -3.73 -1.38
N VAL A 171 8.03 -4.09 -2.66
CA VAL A 171 8.94 -5.11 -3.22
C VAL A 171 10.03 -4.51 -4.12
N ALA A 172 10.19 -3.19 -4.14
CA ALA A 172 11.28 -2.56 -4.87
C ALA A 172 12.64 -3.06 -4.35
N PHE A 173 13.61 -3.18 -5.25
CA PHE A 173 15.00 -3.63 -4.95
C PHE A 173 15.12 -5.05 -4.41
N GLN A 174 14.08 -5.89 -4.51
CA GLN A 174 14.10 -7.27 -4.07
C GLN A 174 14.25 -8.22 -5.26
N ASP A 175 14.98 -9.31 -5.03
CA ASP A 175 15.04 -10.43 -5.98
C ASP A 175 13.70 -11.20 -6.05
N PRO A 176 13.50 -12.04 -7.06
CA PRO A 176 12.22 -12.76 -7.24
C PRO A 176 11.82 -13.64 -6.05
N ALA A 177 12.79 -14.20 -5.31
CA ALA A 177 12.50 -15.07 -4.16
C ALA A 177 11.91 -14.25 -3.01
N HIS A 178 12.49 -13.09 -2.71
CA HIS A 178 11.97 -12.17 -1.69
C HIS A 178 10.68 -11.49 -2.12
N GLN A 179 10.50 -11.15 -3.41
CA GLN A 179 9.21 -10.68 -3.92
C GLN A 179 8.09 -11.70 -3.69
N ALA A 180 8.37 -12.99 -3.95
CA ALA A 180 7.43 -14.07 -3.71
C ALA A 180 7.15 -14.28 -2.20
N LEU A 181 8.17 -14.12 -1.35
CA LEU A 181 8.03 -14.17 0.10
C LEU A 181 7.09 -13.06 0.60
N VAL A 182 7.32 -11.81 0.20
CA VAL A 182 6.47 -10.68 0.57
C VAL A 182 5.04 -10.85 0.04
N ALA A 183 4.88 -11.34 -1.20
CA ALA A 183 3.56 -11.63 -1.75
C ALA A 183 2.79 -12.64 -0.89
N ARG A 184 3.42 -13.76 -0.52
CA ARG A 184 2.80 -14.75 0.38
C ARG A 184 2.47 -14.16 1.74
N TRP A 185 3.38 -13.37 2.32
CA TRP A 185 3.19 -12.76 3.61
C TRP A 185 2.02 -11.77 3.62
N LEU A 186 1.92 -10.90 2.61
CA LEU A 186 0.79 -9.94 2.46
C LEU A 186 -0.54 -10.66 2.13
N SER A 187 -0.50 -11.80 1.46
CA SER A 187 -1.69 -12.58 1.12
C SER A 187 -2.12 -13.53 2.24
N SER A 188 -1.21 -13.82 3.19
CA SER A 188 -1.52 -14.72 4.30
C SER A 188 -2.55 -14.08 5.22
N THR A 189 -3.36 -14.93 5.85
CA THR A 189 -4.42 -14.55 6.80
C THR A 189 -3.92 -13.86 8.08
N SER A 190 -2.61 -13.61 8.20
CA SER A 190 -2.02 -12.85 9.31
C SER A 190 -2.49 -11.39 9.35
N LEU A 191 -3.01 -10.89 8.23
CA LEU A 191 -3.76 -9.64 8.23
C LEU A 191 -5.13 -9.95 8.84
N SER A 192 -5.41 -9.38 10.00
CA SER A 192 -6.73 -9.53 10.62
C SER A 192 -7.82 -9.10 9.63
N GLN A 193 -9.00 -9.71 9.72
CA GLN A 193 -10.16 -9.29 8.91
C GLN A 193 -10.57 -7.83 9.12
N GLU A 194 -9.92 -7.14 10.06
CA GLU A 194 -10.12 -5.73 10.38
C GLU A 194 -9.15 -4.79 9.64
N GLN A 195 -8.18 -5.35 8.88
CA GLN A 195 -7.16 -4.57 8.18
C GLN A 195 -7.41 -4.53 6.68
N ALA A 196 -6.95 -3.45 6.04
CA ALA A 196 -6.91 -3.35 4.58
C ALA A 196 -5.56 -2.77 4.12
N LEU A 197 -5.20 -3.11 2.88
CA LEU A 197 -3.97 -2.66 2.25
C LEU A 197 -4.27 -1.89 0.97
N VAL A 198 -3.53 -0.82 0.76
CA VAL A 198 -3.43 -0.11 -0.53
C VAL A 198 -1.96 -0.11 -0.93
N ILE A 199 -1.63 -0.77 -2.02
CA ILE A 199 -0.27 -1.09 -2.43
C ILE A 199 -0.03 -0.52 -3.82
N SER A 200 1.02 0.29 -4.03
CA SER A 200 1.49 0.57 -5.38
C SER A 200 2.47 -0.51 -5.84
N ALA A 201 2.35 -0.98 -7.06
CA ALA A 201 3.26 -1.94 -7.65
C ALA A 201 3.36 -1.78 -9.18
N HIS A 202 4.41 -2.35 -9.78
CA HIS A 202 4.65 -2.31 -11.24
C HIS A 202 4.46 -3.67 -11.88
N ASP A 203 4.81 -4.76 -11.20
CA ASP A 203 4.75 -6.11 -11.76
C ASP A 203 3.31 -6.64 -11.71
N VAL A 204 2.68 -6.75 -12.88
CA VAL A 204 1.31 -7.24 -13.03
C VAL A 204 1.16 -8.67 -12.50
N ASN A 205 2.17 -9.51 -12.65
CA ASN A 205 2.13 -10.89 -12.17
C ASN A 205 2.23 -10.96 -10.64
N TRP A 206 3.01 -10.07 -10.03
CA TRP A 206 3.05 -9.93 -8.59
C TRP A 206 1.70 -9.41 -8.05
N ILE A 207 1.12 -8.40 -8.72
CA ILE A 207 -0.19 -7.82 -8.40
C ILE A 207 -1.28 -8.90 -8.43
N ALA A 208 -1.32 -9.72 -9.47
CA ALA A 208 -2.30 -10.80 -9.62
C ALA A 208 -2.27 -11.83 -8.47
N ARG A 209 -1.12 -11.96 -7.79
CA ARG A 209 -0.96 -12.86 -6.62
C ARG A 209 -1.45 -12.25 -5.31
N VAL A 210 -1.41 -10.93 -5.19
CA VAL A 210 -1.66 -10.22 -3.91
C VAL A 210 -3.02 -9.55 -3.88
N ALA A 211 -3.44 -8.96 -5.00
CA ALA A 211 -4.60 -8.09 -5.05
C ALA A 211 -5.93 -8.85 -4.94
N THR A 212 -6.84 -8.35 -4.11
CA THR A 212 -8.27 -8.64 -4.20
C THR A 212 -8.97 -7.65 -5.13
N HIS A 213 -8.45 -6.42 -5.19
CA HIS A 213 -8.98 -5.31 -5.98
C HIS A 213 -7.86 -4.53 -6.67
N VAL A 214 -8.18 -3.87 -7.75
CA VAL A 214 -7.26 -3.01 -8.52
C VAL A 214 -7.87 -1.62 -8.66
N LEU A 215 -7.01 -0.60 -8.50
CA LEU A 215 -7.24 0.78 -8.90
C LEU A 215 -6.24 1.14 -9.99
N ALA A 216 -6.72 1.35 -11.21
CA ALA A 216 -5.91 1.72 -12.35
C ALA A 216 -5.91 3.25 -12.56
N LEU A 217 -4.72 3.84 -12.61
CA LEU A 217 -4.51 5.25 -12.96
C LEU A 217 -4.20 5.34 -14.46
N LEU A 218 -5.10 5.94 -15.23
CA LEU A 218 -4.97 6.11 -16.66
C LEU A 218 -4.13 7.36 -17.01
N PRO A 219 -3.54 7.43 -18.21
CA PRO A 219 -2.68 8.55 -18.62
C PRO A 219 -3.37 9.92 -18.63
N ASP A 220 -4.69 9.97 -18.77
CA ASP A 220 -5.51 11.19 -18.76
C ASP A 220 -6.00 11.60 -17.35
N GLY A 221 -5.62 10.88 -16.32
CA GLY A 221 -6.00 11.12 -14.93
C GLY A 221 -7.29 10.40 -14.50
N ARG A 222 -8.03 9.79 -15.42
CA ARG A 222 -9.19 8.96 -15.06
C ARG A 222 -8.73 7.73 -14.27
N CYS A 223 -9.61 7.25 -13.41
CA CYS A 223 -9.38 6.06 -12.60
C CYS A 223 -10.43 4.99 -12.90
N GLU A 224 -10.01 3.75 -13.02
CA GLU A 224 -10.88 2.58 -13.10
C GLU A 224 -10.61 1.66 -11.90
N GLN A 225 -11.66 1.07 -11.32
CA GLN A 225 -11.52 0.31 -10.10
C GLN A 225 -12.48 -0.89 -10.06
N GLY A 226 -12.06 -1.96 -9.40
CA GLY A 226 -12.89 -3.15 -9.24
C GLY A 226 -12.14 -4.36 -8.70
N ALA A 227 -12.83 -5.50 -8.63
CA ALA A 227 -12.23 -6.76 -8.24
C ALA A 227 -11.08 -7.14 -9.20
N ALA A 228 -9.94 -7.59 -8.66
CA ALA A 228 -8.74 -7.86 -9.44
C ALA A 228 -8.98 -8.87 -10.57
N GLN A 229 -9.77 -9.92 -10.31
CA GLN A 229 -10.10 -10.94 -11.30
C GLN A 229 -10.88 -10.38 -12.51
N ALA A 230 -11.70 -9.35 -12.31
CA ALA A 230 -12.47 -8.71 -13.37
C ALA A 230 -11.71 -7.59 -14.07
N MET A 231 -10.77 -6.95 -13.36
CA MET A 231 -10.05 -5.79 -13.86
C MET A 231 -8.77 -6.13 -14.61
N LEU A 232 -8.04 -7.20 -14.20
CA LEU A 232 -6.77 -7.56 -14.84
C LEU A 232 -7.04 -8.30 -16.15
N ASP A 233 -7.20 -7.54 -17.22
CA ASP A 233 -7.32 -8.02 -18.58
C ASP A 233 -6.38 -7.28 -19.56
N ALA A 234 -6.19 -7.83 -20.75
CA ALA A 234 -5.31 -7.26 -21.74
C ALA A 234 -5.72 -5.84 -22.16
N ALA A 235 -7.03 -5.55 -22.22
CA ALA A 235 -7.55 -4.27 -22.66
C ALA A 235 -7.28 -3.16 -21.61
N LEU A 236 -7.46 -3.44 -20.32
CA LEU A 236 -7.09 -2.51 -19.26
C LEU A 236 -5.58 -2.27 -19.26
N LEU A 237 -4.79 -3.35 -19.28
CA LEU A 237 -3.32 -3.25 -19.23
C LEU A 237 -2.78 -2.44 -20.44
N GLU A 238 -3.36 -2.60 -21.63
CA GLU A 238 -3.01 -1.79 -22.80
C GLU A 238 -3.36 -0.30 -22.57
N ARG A 239 -4.54 0.02 -22.03
CA ARG A 239 -4.91 1.42 -21.71
C ARG A 239 -3.99 2.03 -20.64
N VAL A 240 -3.61 1.24 -19.65
CA VAL A 240 -2.76 1.70 -18.54
C VAL A 240 -1.32 1.89 -18.99
N TYR A 241 -0.74 0.91 -19.70
CA TYR A 241 0.70 0.88 -19.99
C TYR A 241 1.05 1.34 -21.41
N GLY A 242 0.10 1.34 -22.35
CA GLY A 242 0.29 1.81 -23.72
C GLY A 242 1.03 0.82 -24.62
N CYS A 243 1.05 -0.46 -24.28
CA CYS A 243 1.58 -1.56 -25.07
C CYS A 243 0.60 -2.74 -25.00
N LYS A 244 0.69 -3.64 -25.97
CA LYS A 244 -0.16 -4.84 -26.00
C LYS A 244 0.24 -5.80 -24.90
N TRP A 245 -0.75 -6.48 -24.35
CA TRP A 245 -0.58 -7.48 -23.30
C TRP A 245 -1.29 -8.77 -23.70
N ARG A 246 -0.74 -9.89 -23.28
CA ARG A 246 -1.36 -11.21 -23.41
C ARG A 246 -1.14 -12.04 -22.17
N GLU A 247 -2.08 -12.91 -21.88
CA GLU A 247 -1.94 -13.91 -20.83
C GLU A 247 -1.49 -15.22 -21.46
N VAL A 248 -0.39 -15.78 -20.96
CA VAL A 248 0.16 -17.06 -21.43
C VAL A 248 0.40 -17.96 -20.22
N GLY A 249 -0.39 -19.04 -20.11
CA GLY A 249 -0.25 -19.96 -18.99
C GLY A 249 -0.45 -19.34 -17.60
N GLY A 250 -1.33 -18.37 -17.46
CA GLY A 250 -1.59 -17.68 -16.20
C GLY A 250 -0.58 -16.57 -15.87
N VAL A 251 0.27 -16.19 -16.83
CA VAL A 251 1.28 -15.14 -16.68
C VAL A 251 1.05 -14.04 -17.70
N TRP A 252 1.04 -12.80 -17.24
CA TRP A 252 0.94 -11.61 -18.09
C TRP A 252 2.29 -11.27 -18.72
N ALA A 253 2.31 -11.06 -20.03
CA ALA A 253 3.46 -10.62 -20.80
C ALA A 253 3.09 -9.43 -21.68
N ALA A 254 3.95 -8.41 -21.68
CA ALA A 254 3.88 -7.29 -22.64
C ALA A 254 4.57 -7.68 -23.95
N ASP A 255 3.98 -7.26 -25.09
CA ASP A 255 4.57 -7.43 -26.42
C ASP A 255 5.49 -6.25 -26.77
#